data_b6aebece7d7a71d7fe8e9cbdb7be4904
#
_entry.id   b6aebece7d7a71d7fe8e9cbdb7be4904
#
_cell.length_a   1.000
_cell.length_b   1.000
_cell.length_c   1.000
_cell.angle_alpha   90.00
_cell.angle_beta   90.00
_cell.angle_gamma   90.00
#
_symmetry.space_group_name_H-M   'P 1'
#
loop_
_entity.id
_entity.type
_entity.pdbx_description
1 polymer ?
#
loop_
_entity_poly.entity_id
_entity_poly.type
_entity_poly.pdbx_seq_one_letter_code
_entity_poly.pdbx_strand_id
1 'polypeptide(L)'
;MHQGSRTCQISSEGAVLDACYTLAGDKVATCSSTGAIQVWSCETSEASWDLLHVEELPDQPTLLAWCHPEHGQVLAVGTSSGTVHILQGPPPSSSSTSSSSENGNSSSQQQHSREGWGLTGKLPRGQGAVIALAFAPRQQGLVLAVGYSSSPAAAARLGSSLGSSSSVLLFEAAGVVRQQLQWTLLGKIQLPVEADSCSSLCWREAAAGLPPLLAVGHSRGGGIWAYQQPSMRWKELCSLPIPAAAQQQQQQQQQQQLQAMHWAPALSRPRELLAASFGSTVALYSLTPAAPQNNTVSNNTLQQPGQQQLAGLQVELVTVMEHPAPVWKLEFNMIGNTLACSLDGMPEVWFWMPVGMQRLEGLAEWSVVSKIKGNPEAKAQAADDHMLD
;
A
#
# COMPACT_ATOMS: atom_id res chain seq x y z
N MET A 1 25.18 -18.58 15.31
CA MET A 1 25.47 -17.19 15.72
C MET A 1 24.13 -16.49 15.86
N HIS A 2 23.66 -16.25 17.10
CA HIS A 2 22.49 -15.42 17.34
C HIS A 2 22.90 -13.96 17.07
N GLN A 3 22.57 -13.42 15.92
CA GLN A 3 22.50 -11.97 15.78
C GLN A 3 21.31 -11.52 16.62
N GLY A 4 21.59 -10.88 17.75
CA GLY A 4 20.56 -10.25 18.57
C GLY A 4 19.79 -9.24 17.72
N SER A 5 18.47 -9.36 17.67
CA SER A 5 17.62 -8.37 17.04
C SER A 5 17.85 -7.02 17.73
N ARG A 6 18.34 -6.05 16.98
CA ARG A 6 18.43 -4.67 17.47
C ARG A 6 17.06 -4.05 17.33
N THR A 7 16.50 -3.60 18.42
CA THR A 7 15.25 -2.82 18.43
C THR A 7 15.62 -1.35 18.60
N CYS A 8 15.08 -0.50 17.75
CA CYS A 8 15.14 0.94 17.90
C CYS A 8 13.74 1.46 18.20
N GLN A 9 13.63 2.39 19.12
CA GLN A 9 12.38 2.99 19.52
C GLN A 9 12.26 4.37 18.90
N ILE A 10 11.17 4.61 18.19
CA ILE A 10 10.76 5.91 17.67
C ILE A 10 9.64 6.41 18.56
N SER A 11 9.79 7.62 19.10
CA SER A 11 8.75 8.27 19.91
C SER A 11 7.84 9.10 19.03
N SER A 12 6.53 8.94 19.20
CA SER A 12 5.51 9.75 18.54
C SER A 12 4.56 10.31 19.59
N GLU A 13 4.15 11.56 19.41
CA GLU A 13 3.07 12.12 20.20
C GLU A 13 1.73 11.53 19.76
N GLY A 14 1.01 10.95 20.70
CA GLY A 14 -0.27 10.28 20.44
C GLY A 14 -0.15 8.86 19.88
N ALA A 15 -1.30 8.25 19.58
CA ALA A 15 -1.33 6.91 19.01
C ALA A 15 -0.87 6.92 17.54
N VAL A 16 0.07 6.04 17.19
CA VAL A 16 0.48 5.82 15.80
C VAL A 16 -0.65 5.11 15.06
N LEU A 17 -1.13 5.71 13.98
CA LEU A 17 -2.23 5.20 13.16
C LEU A 17 -1.73 4.35 12.00
N ASP A 18 -0.61 4.75 11.38
CA ASP A 18 0.07 3.99 10.33
C ASP A 18 1.56 4.30 10.31
N ALA A 19 2.33 3.34 9.81
CA ALA A 19 3.76 3.46 9.59
C ALA A 19 4.14 2.73 8.30
N CYS A 20 4.99 3.35 7.49
CA CYS A 20 5.46 2.75 6.25
C CYS A 20 6.93 3.08 5.98
N TYR A 21 7.67 2.08 5.48
CA TYR A 21 9.06 2.21 5.07
C TYR A 21 9.17 2.56 3.59
N THR A 22 10.24 3.27 3.24
CA THR A 22 10.68 3.33 1.85
C THR A 22 11.08 1.95 1.34
N LEU A 23 11.10 1.75 0.03
CA LEU A 23 11.53 0.48 -0.59
C LEU A 23 12.95 0.09 -0.17
N ALA A 24 13.84 1.05 0.04
CA ALA A 24 15.21 0.82 0.49
C ALA A 24 15.30 0.51 2.01
N GLY A 25 14.26 0.80 2.79
CA GLY A 25 14.25 0.65 4.24
C GLY A 25 15.11 1.67 4.99
N ASP A 26 15.57 2.71 4.29
CA ASP A 26 16.42 3.79 4.84
C ASP A 26 15.62 4.88 5.54
N LYS A 27 14.31 4.96 5.25
CA LYS A 27 13.39 5.92 5.88
C LYS A 27 12.10 5.25 6.32
N VAL A 28 11.51 5.79 7.37
CA VAL A 28 10.17 5.44 7.82
C VAL A 28 9.33 6.70 7.99
N ALA A 29 8.11 6.66 7.55
CA ALA A 29 7.11 7.68 7.86
C ALA A 29 6.10 7.11 8.85
N THR A 30 5.70 7.92 9.83
CA THR A 30 4.66 7.60 10.79
C THR A 30 3.61 8.70 10.79
N CYS A 31 2.35 8.35 11.02
CA CYS A 31 1.30 9.32 11.29
C CYS A 31 0.61 8.99 12.61
N SER A 32 0.19 10.05 13.33
CA SER A 32 -0.38 9.92 14.66
C SER A 32 -1.80 10.50 14.76
N SER A 33 -2.47 10.13 15.83
CA SER A 33 -3.82 10.61 16.14
C SER A 33 -3.88 12.13 16.44
N THR A 34 -2.74 12.76 16.70
CA THR A 34 -2.63 14.23 16.90
C THR A 34 -2.62 15.02 15.60
N GLY A 35 -2.51 14.35 14.44
CA GLY A 35 -2.39 15.01 13.14
C GLY A 35 -0.96 15.13 12.64
N ALA A 36 0.03 14.76 13.44
CA ALA A 36 1.43 14.84 13.09
C ALA A 36 1.86 13.71 12.16
N ILE A 37 2.64 14.06 11.13
CA ILE A 37 3.34 13.16 10.24
C ILE A 37 4.82 13.36 10.48
N GLN A 38 5.53 12.28 10.78
CA GLN A 38 6.95 12.31 11.05
C GLN A 38 7.69 11.46 10.04
N VAL A 39 8.79 11.98 9.50
CA VAL A 39 9.69 11.26 8.59
C VAL A 39 11.03 11.08 9.29
N TRP A 40 11.47 9.86 9.38
CA TRP A 40 12.69 9.44 10.04
C TRP A 40 13.65 8.80 9.04
N SER A 41 14.94 8.93 9.27
CA SER A 41 16.00 8.30 8.46
C SER A 41 16.96 7.51 9.34
N CYS A 42 17.45 6.41 8.79
CA CYS A 42 18.51 5.61 9.37
C CYS A 42 19.70 5.59 8.40
N GLU A 43 20.48 6.66 8.40
CA GLU A 43 21.61 6.81 7.46
C GLU A 43 22.91 6.20 7.98
N THR A 44 22.99 5.90 9.27
CA THR A 44 24.23 5.41 9.90
C THR A 44 24.08 3.96 10.36
N SER A 45 25.20 3.23 10.37
CA SER A 45 25.31 1.86 10.89
C SER A 45 25.00 1.73 12.39
N GLU A 46 24.66 2.80 13.07
CA GLU A 46 24.47 2.88 14.52
C GLU A 46 23.03 2.63 14.99
N ALA A 47 22.16 2.11 14.14
CA ALA A 47 20.80 1.69 14.53
C ALA A 47 19.95 2.79 15.24
N SER A 48 20.28 4.06 15.03
CA SER A 48 19.47 5.19 15.48
C SER A 48 18.67 5.75 14.34
N TRP A 49 17.43 6.16 14.62
CA TRP A 49 16.56 6.84 13.66
C TRP A 49 16.56 8.33 13.99
N ASP A 50 16.96 9.15 13.00
CA ASP A 50 16.98 10.60 13.12
C ASP A 50 15.72 11.21 12.51
N LEU A 51 15.10 12.12 13.25
CA LEU A 51 13.91 12.84 12.78
C LEU A 51 14.30 13.84 11.70
N LEU A 52 13.86 13.62 10.46
CA LEU A 52 14.11 14.49 9.34
C LEU A 52 13.07 15.61 9.21
N HIS A 53 11.80 15.30 9.45
CA HIS A 53 10.70 16.22 9.18
C HIS A 53 9.50 15.91 10.05
N VAL A 54 8.79 16.97 10.45
CA VAL A 54 7.47 16.91 11.08
C VAL A 54 6.55 17.83 10.29
N GLU A 55 5.41 17.31 9.89
CA GLU A 55 4.33 18.05 9.24
C GLU A 55 3.05 17.86 10.05
N GLU A 56 2.36 18.94 10.35
CA GLU A 56 1.06 18.90 11.02
C GLU A 56 -0.05 19.18 10.01
N LEU A 57 -0.97 18.23 9.87
CA LEU A 57 -2.13 18.40 9.01
C LEU A 57 -3.33 18.88 9.82
N PRO A 58 -4.19 19.75 9.23
CA PRO A 58 -5.44 20.19 9.86
C PRO A 58 -6.46 19.04 10.00
N ASP A 59 -6.35 18.02 9.14
CA ASP A 59 -7.21 16.85 9.12
C ASP A 59 -6.45 15.64 9.68
N GLN A 60 -7.13 14.76 10.40
CA GLN A 60 -6.52 13.57 10.97
C GLN A 60 -6.02 12.62 9.86
N PRO A 61 -4.72 12.31 9.80
CA PRO A 61 -4.17 11.35 8.87
C PRO A 61 -4.66 9.94 9.20
N THR A 62 -4.82 9.09 8.20
CA THR A 62 -5.28 7.71 8.37
C THR A 62 -4.28 6.70 7.86
N LEU A 63 -3.65 6.99 6.73
CA LEU A 63 -2.77 6.08 6.01
C LEU A 63 -1.63 6.81 5.34
N LEU A 64 -0.55 6.09 5.14
CA LEU A 64 0.66 6.55 4.47
C LEU A 64 1.04 5.60 3.33
N ALA A 65 1.57 6.15 2.25
CA ALA A 65 2.15 5.35 1.17
C ALA A 65 3.35 6.07 0.55
N TRP A 66 4.49 5.36 0.45
CA TRP A 66 5.66 5.84 -0.29
C TRP A 66 5.56 5.49 -1.76
N CYS A 67 6.00 6.39 -2.63
CA CYS A 67 6.19 6.06 -4.03
C CYS A 67 7.51 5.30 -4.26
N HIS A 68 7.67 4.72 -5.45
CA HIS A 68 8.93 4.12 -5.85
C HIS A 68 10.05 5.20 -5.92
N PRO A 69 11.27 4.93 -5.41
CA PRO A 69 12.33 5.93 -5.29
C PRO A 69 12.79 6.56 -6.60
N GLU A 70 12.54 5.93 -7.75
CA GLU A 70 12.79 6.53 -9.08
C GLU A 70 11.99 7.81 -9.33
N HIS A 71 10.86 8.00 -8.66
CA HIS A 71 10.05 9.21 -8.74
C HIS A 71 10.43 10.26 -7.68
N GLY A 72 11.54 10.04 -6.97
CA GLY A 72 11.97 10.86 -5.86
C GLY A 72 11.35 10.47 -4.53
N GLN A 73 11.54 11.32 -3.53
CA GLN A 73 11.00 11.12 -2.19
C GLN A 73 9.58 11.69 -2.10
N VAL A 74 8.59 10.91 -2.52
CA VAL A 74 7.17 11.33 -2.50
C VAL A 74 6.38 10.43 -1.55
N LEU A 75 5.71 11.05 -0.58
CA LEU A 75 4.84 10.41 0.40
C LEU A 75 3.40 10.89 0.23
N ALA A 76 2.47 9.98 0.04
CA ALA A 76 1.05 10.27 0.06
C ALA A 76 0.49 10.03 1.47
N VAL A 77 -0.34 10.96 1.94
CA VAL A 77 -1.00 10.93 3.24
C VAL A 77 -2.49 11.03 3.04
N GLY A 78 -3.20 9.96 3.35
CA GLY A 78 -4.66 9.93 3.37
C GLY A 78 -5.21 10.47 4.68
N THR A 79 -6.36 11.13 4.63
CA THR A 79 -7.00 11.72 5.82
C THR A 79 -8.43 11.23 6.02
N SER A 80 -8.91 11.35 7.23
CA SER A 80 -10.29 11.04 7.61
C SER A 80 -11.32 11.94 6.91
N SER A 81 -10.92 13.12 6.45
CA SER A 81 -11.77 14.04 5.68
C SER A 81 -11.95 13.63 4.21
N GLY A 82 -11.21 12.61 3.74
CA GLY A 82 -11.23 12.15 2.35
C GLY A 82 -10.26 12.92 1.43
N THR A 83 -9.35 13.66 2.00
CA THR A 83 -8.31 14.38 1.26
C THR A 83 -7.02 13.55 1.27
N VAL A 84 -6.27 13.59 0.18
CA VAL A 84 -4.91 13.06 0.13
C VAL A 84 -3.95 14.22 -0.04
N HIS A 85 -2.99 14.32 0.86
CA HIS A 85 -1.89 15.28 0.80
C HIS A 85 -0.64 14.59 0.25
N ILE A 86 0.14 15.32 -0.52
CA ILE A 86 1.40 14.83 -1.08
C ILE A 86 2.55 15.64 -0.47
N LEU A 87 3.41 14.95 0.27
CA LEU A 87 4.67 15.47 0.76
C LEU A 87 5.79 15.06 -0.19
N GLN A 88 6.71 15.97 -0.43
CA GLN A 88 7.90 15.70 -1.23
C GLN A 88 9.14 16.10 -0.43
N GLY A 89 10.10 15.19 -0.39
CA GLY A 89 11.41 15.44 0.18
C GLY A 89 12.39 16.03 -0.82
N PRO A 90 13.58 16.41 -0.35
CA PRO A 90 14.64 16.92 -1.20
C PRO A 90 15.02 15.90 -2.27
N PRO A 91 15.43 16.35 -3.48
CA PRO A 91 15.95 15.45 -4.49
C PRO A 91 17.19 14.73 -3.93
N PRO A 92 17.44 13.47 -4.33
CA PRO A 92 18.65 12.77 -3.90
C PRO A 92 19.85 13.61 -4.32
N SER A 93 20.70 13.97 -3.36
CA SER A 93 21.92 14.75 -3.62
C SER A 93 22.77 13.98 -4.62
N SER A 94 22.82 14.44 -5.87
CA SER A 94 23.87 14.07 -6.79
C SER A 94 25.17 14.47 -6.08
N SER A 95 26.05 13.51 -5.80
CA SER A 95 27.37 13.73 -5.22
C SER A 95 28.04 14.90 -5.92
N SER A 96 27.97 16.08 -5.29
CA SER A 96 28.71 17.25 -5.74
C SER A 96 30.17 16.94 -5.50
N THR A 97 30.89 16.62 -6.57
CA THR A 97 32.33 16.82 -6.61
C THR A 97 32.57 18.26 -6.22
N SER A 98 33.04 18.44 -5.00
CA SER A 98 33.53 19.72 -4.49
C SER A 98 34.73 20.17 -5.30
N SER A 99 34.48 20.97 -6.31
CA SER A 99 35.54 21.86 -6.86
C SER A 99 35.51 23.12 -6.01
N SER A 100 36.41 23.18 -5.06
CA SER A 100 36.80 24.39 -4.34
C SER A 100 37.32 25.44 -5.33
N SER A 101 36.54 26.49 -5.53
CA SER A 101 37.10 27.77 -6.00
C SER A 101 36.63 28.86 -5.05
N GLU A 102 37.54 29.21 -4.15
CA GLU A 102 37.50 30.48 -3.41
C GLU A 102 37.59 31.62 -4.43
N ASN A 103 36.59 32.53 -4.42
CA ASN A 103 36.84 33.96 -4.55
C ASN A 103 35.60 34.81 -4.34
N GLY A 104 35.67 35.64 -3.32
CA GLY A 104 35.38 37.07 -3.35
C GLY A 104 33.93 37.58 -3.45
N ASN A 105 33.38 37.94 -2.29
CA ASN A 105 32.64 39.21 -2.04
C ASN A 105 31.51 39.62 -2.99
N SER A 106 30.29 39.38 -2.60
CA SER A 106 29.21 40.39 -2.70
C SER A 106 27.99 39.96 -1.85
N SER A 107 27.67 40.85 -0.93
CA SER A 107 26.47 40.86 -0.13
C SER A 107 25.22 40.99 -1.01
N SER A 108 24.54 39.88 -1.21
CA SER A 108 23.14 39.85 -1.62
C SER A 108 22.46 38.76 -0.78
N GLN A 109 21.45 39.19 -0.02
CA GLN A 109 20.58 38.34 0.75
C GLN A 109 19.89 37.33 -0.20
N GLN A 110 20.57 36.22 -0.52
CA GLN A 110 19.92 35.04 -1.05
C GLN A 110 19.23 34.36 0.12
N GLN A 111 17.92 34.51 0.19
CA GLN A 111 17.05 33.56 0.87
C GLN A 111 17.37 32.18 0.31
N HIS A 112 18.21 31.44 1.02
CA HIS A 112 18.37 30.01 0.85
C HIS A 112 16.99 29.42 1.20
N SER A 113 16.16 29.18 0.18
CA SER A 113 15.06 28.25 0.28
C SER A 113 15.66 26.98 0.85
N ARG A 114 15.35 26.67 2.10
CA ARG A 114 15.66 25.38 2.71
C ARG A 114 15.03 24.33 1.81
N GLU A 115 15.83 23.63 1.02
CA GLU A 115 15.47 22.44 0.26
C GLU A 115 15.13 21.36 1.28
N GLY A 116 13.94 21.45 1.85
CA GLY A 116 13.44 20.53 2.88
C GLY A 116 12.21 19.79 2.39
N TRP A 117 11.72 18.92 3.20
CA TRP A 117 10.40 18.30 3.03
C TRP A 117 9.30 19.39 3.03
N GLY A 118 8.24 19.16 2.23
CA GLY A 118 7.10 20.05 2.21
C GLY A 118 5.90 19.49 1.47
N LEU A 119 4.74 20.09 1.73
CA LEU A 119 3.50 19.79 1.02
C LEU A 119 3.57 20.36 -0.40
N THR A 120 3.58 19.48 -1.40
CA THR A 120 3.67 19.85 -2.81
C THR A 120 2.38 19.61 -3.60
N GLY A 121 1.41 18.91 -3.03
CA GLY A 121 0.16 18.61 -3.72
C GLY A 121 -0.97 18.25 -2.76
N LYS A 122 -2.17 18.41 -3.28
CA LYS A 122 -3.42 18.03 -2.62
C LYS A 122 -4.35 17.47 -3.66
N LEU A 123 -4.82 16.24 -3.47
CA LEU A 123 -5.78 15.62 -4.38
C LEU A 123 -7.20 16.12 -4.07
N PRO A 124 -8.10 16.10 -5.07
CA PRO A 124 -9.50 16.39 -4.85
C PRO A 124 -10.10 15.51 -3.76
N ARG A 125 -10.91 16.09 -2.90
CA ARG A 125 -11.56 15.40 -1.80
C ARG A 125 -12.51 14.32 -2.31
N GLY A 126 -12.38 13.10 -1.77
CA GLY A 126 -13.30 11.99 -2.02
C GLY A 126 -14.59 12.07 -1.21
N GLN A 127 -15.45 11.08 -1.39
CA GLN A 127 -16.79 11.02 -0.76
C GLN A 127 -16.78 10.50 0.68
N GLY A 128 -15.67 9.97 1.16
CA GLY A 128 -15.51 9.41 2.52
C GLY A 128 -14.06 9.49 2.98
N ALA A 129 -13.76 8.96 4.16
CA ALA A 129 -12.38 8.87 4.64
C ALA A 129 -11.52 8.05 3.69
N VAL A 130 -10.25 8.42 3.57
CA VAL A 130 -9.26 7.61 2.85
C VAL A 130 -8.93 6.39 3.70
N ILE A 131 -9.16 5.20 3.17
CA ILE A 131 -8.96 3.92 3.88
C ILE A 131 -8.02 2.97 3.16
N ALA A 132 -7.60 3.30 1.93
CA ALA A 132 -6.59 2.56 1.21
C ALA A 132 -5.82 3.48 0.27
N LEU A 133 -4.50 3.34 0.26
CA LEU A 133 -3.57 4.07 -0.62
C LEU A 133 -2.55 3.10 -1.19
N ALA A 134 -2.29 3.18 -2.49
CA ALA A 134 -1.23 2.39 -3.10
C ALA A 134 -0.66 3.09 -4.33
N PHE A 135 0.64 3.35 -4.34
CA PHE A 135 1.35 3.79 -5.55
C PHE A 135 1.50 2.63 -6.53
N ALA A 136 1.33 2.92 -7.79
CA ALA A 136 1.58 1.96 -8.86
C ALA A 136 3.08 1.63 -8.97
N PRO A 137 3.43 0.46 -9.54
CA PRO A 137 4.80 0.13 -9.85
C PRO A 137 5.45 1.18 -10.77
N ARG A 138 6.77 1.35 -10.64
CA ARG A 138 7.55 2.39 -11.36
C ARG A 138 7.27 2.50 -12.85
N GLN A 139 7.01 1.37 -13.52
CA GLN A 139 6.78 1.32 -14.97
C GLN A 139 5.46 1.98 -15.40
N GLN A 140 4.57 2.24 -14.47
CA GLN A 140 3.29 2.91 -14.70
C GLN A 140 3.38 4.44 -14.54
N GLY A 141 4.56 4.97 -14.21
CA GLY A 141 4.72 6.37 -13.84
C GLY A 141 4.27 6.64 -12.40
N LEU A 142 4.15 7.91 -12.05
CA LEU A 142 3.71 8.31 -10.71
C LEU A 142 2.18 8.31 -10.65
N VAL A 143 1.61 7.12 -10.45
CA VAL A 143 0.18 6.88 -10.34
C VAL A 143 -0.17 6.44 -8.92
N LEU A 144 -1.23 7.02 -8.35
CA LEU A 144 -1.73 6.70 -7.02
C LEU A 144 -3.17 6.21 -7.10
N ALA A 145 -3.44 5.03 -6.54
CA ALA A 145 -4.78 4.52 -6.31
C ALA A 145 -5.24 4.88 -4.90
N VAL A 146 -6.48 5.40 -4.80
CA VAL A 146 -7.08 5.89 -3.55
C VAL A 146 -8.43 5.22 -3.34
N GLY A 147 -8.56 4.49 -2.24
CA GLY A 147 -9.81 3.86 -1.81
C GLY A 147 -10.48 4.67 -0.70
N TYR A 148 -11.79 4.81 -0.80
CA TYR A 148 -12.59 5.59 0.13
C TYR A 148 -13.60 4.70 0.88
N SER A 149 -13.86 5.06 2.14
CA SER A 149 -15.00 4.51 2.88
C SER A 149 -16.31 5.04 2.30
N SER A 150 -17.37 4.24 2.34
CA SER A 150 -18.70 4.77 2.12
C SER A 150 -19.10 5.62 3.33
N SER A 151 -19.53 6.85 3.08
CA SER A 151 -20.16 7.67 4.11
C SER A 151 -21.65 7.77 3.80
N PRO A 152 -22.51 7.20 4.65
CA PRO A 152 -23.96 7.33 4.50
C PRO A 152 -24.40 8.79 4.54
N ALA A 153 -23.70 9.66 5.24
CA ALA A 153 -23.95 11.10 5.28
C ALA A 153 -23.60 11.82 3.96
N ALA A 154 -22.62 11.34 3.20
CA ALA A 154 -22.27 11.89 1.89
C ALA A 154 -23.29 11.48 0.83
N ALA A 155 -23.81 10.25 0.88
CA ALA A 155 -24.87 9.76 -0.01
C ALA A 155 -26.18 10.55 0.18
N ALA A 156 -26.55 10.90 1.41
CA ALA A 156 -27.74 11.67 1.72
C ALA A 156 -27.67 13.13 1.26
N ARG A 157 -26.48 13.74 1.20
CA ARG A 157 -26.30 15.15 0.77
C ARG A 157 -26.40 15.38 -0.73
N LEU A 158 -26.16 14.34 -1.55
CA LEU A 158 -26.16 14.45 -3.01
C LEU A 158 -27.50 14.19 -3.66
N GLY A 159 -28.57 13.84 -2.91
CA GLY A 159 -29.91 13.65 -3.42
C GLY A 159 -30.01 12.62 -4.56
N SER A 160 -28.97 11.83 -4.78
CA SER A 160 -28.93 10.85 -5.85
C SER A 160 -29.60 9.57 -5.38
N SER A 161 -30.76 9.27 -5.94
CA SER A 161 -31.44 7.97 -5.83
C SER A 161 -30.69 6.80 -6.50
N LEU A 162 -29.51 7.07 -7.07
CA LEU A 162 -28.55 6.08 -7.54
C LEU A 162 -27.61 5.78 -6.38
N GLY A 163 -27.71 4.58 -5.83
CA GLY A 163 -26.88 4.10 -4.74
C GLY A 163 -25.43 4.56 -4.86
N SER A 164 -24.90 5.08 -3.77
CA SER A 164 -23.52 5.52 -3.65
C SER A 164 -22.60 4.34 -3.90
N SER A 165 -22.25 4.08 -5.16
CA SER A 165 -21.32 3.01 -5.49
C SER A 165 -19.93 3.43 -5.03
N SER A 166 -19.39 2.70 -4.07
CA SER A 166 -18.01 2.82 -3.64
C SER A 166 -17.07 2.70 -4.82
N SER A 167 -16.05 3.52 -4.85
CA SER A 167 -15.12 3.55 -5.97
C SER A 167 -13.69 3.75 -5.51
N VAL A 168 -12.77 3.23 -6.30
CA VAL A 168 -11.35 3.55 -6.22
C VAL A 168 -11.04 4.57 -7.30
N LEU A 169 -10.39 5.67 -6.92
CA LEU A 169 -9.94 6.70 -7.84
C LEU A 169 -8.44 6.53 -8.11
N LEU A 170 -8.07 6.68 -9.37
CA LEU A 170 -6.67 6.65 -9.79
C LEU A 170 -6.27 8.04 -10.25
N PHE A 171 -5.17 8.54 -9.69
CA PHE A 171 -4.59 9.83 -10.01
C PHE A 171 -3.19 9.66 -10.58
N GLU A 172 -2.84 10.47 -11.56
CA GLU A 172 -1.52 10.53 -12.17
C GLU A 172 -0.91 11.91 -11.99
N ALA A 173 0.36 11.95 -11.68
CA ALA A 173 1.13 13.19 -11.69
C ALA A 173 1.49 13.55 -13.15
N ALA A 174 0.72 14.46 -13.74
CA ALA A 174 0.84 14.83 -15.16
C ALA A 174 1.98 15.81 -15.46
N GLY A 175 2.63 16.36 -14.44
CA GLY A 175 3.73 17.30 -14.61
C GLY A 175 4.02 18.12 -13.35
N VAL A 176 4.98 19.03 -13.47
CA VAL A 176 5.36 19.96 -12.39
C VAL A 176 5.07 21.39 -12.83
N VAL A 177 4.21 22.09 -12.10
CA VAL A 177 3.94 23.51 -12.31
C VAL A 177 4.31 24.30 -11.04
N ARG A 178 5.18 25.28 -11.14
CA ARG A 178 5.66 26.08 -10.01
C ARG A 178 6.20 25.22 -8.85
N GLN A 179 6.97 24.18 -9.17
CA GLN A 179 7.53 23.20 -8.21
C GLN A 179 6.48 22.35 -7.50
N GLN A 180 5.23 22.34 -7.95
CA GLN A 180 4.18 21.48 -7.41
C GLN A 180 3.78 20.42 -8.42
N LEU A 181 3.65 19.18 -7.94
CA LEU A 181 3.11 18.08 -8.74
C LEU A 181 1.63 18.34 -9.06
N GLN A 182 1.31 18.36 -10.34
CA GLN A 182 -0.08 18.47 -10.80
C GLN A 182 -0.68 17.08 -10.96
N TRP A 183 -1.68 16.80 -10.17
CA TRP A 183 -2.37 15.52 -10.16
C TRP A 183 -3.67 15.60 -10.96
N THR A 184 -3.85 14.67 -11.88
CA THR A 184 -5.06 14.55 -12.69
C THR A 184 -5.74 13.21 -12.45
N LEU A 185 -7.07 13.18 -12.53
CA LEU A 185 -7.82 11.94 -12.42
C LEU A 185 -7.63 11.11 -13.70
N LEU A 186 -6.90 10.00 -13.57
CA LEU A 186 -6.64 9.05 -14.66
C LEU A 186 -7.83 8.11 -14.89
N GLY A 187 -8.52 7.70 -13.84
CA GLY A 187 -9.60 6.75 -13.96
C GLY A 187 -10.32 6.45 -12.65
N LYS A 188 -11.40 5.68 -12.79
CA LYS A 188 -12.24 5.22 -11.68
C LYS A 188 -12.54 3.74 -11.83
N ILE A 189 -12.38 3.00 -10.74
CA ILE A 189 -12.85 1.62 -10.60
C ILE A 189 -14.14 1.66 -9.80
N GLN A 190 -15.22 1.16 -10.38
CA GLN A 190 -16.47 0.97 -9.65
C GLN A 190 -16.46 -0.39 -8.98
N LEU A 191 -16.70 -0.42 -7.68
CA LEU A 191 -16.87 -1.65 -6.93
C LEU A 191 -18.25 -2.25 -7.22
N PRO A 192 -18.42 -3.55 -6.95
CA PRO A 192 -19.74 -4.18 -7.03
C PRO A 192 -20.79 -3.41 -6.23
N VAL A 193 -22.03 -3.39 -6.71
CA VAL A 193 -23.13 -2.60 -6.09
C VAL A 193 -23.36 -2.96 -4.62
N GLU A 194 -23.05 -4.20 -4.26
CA GLU A 194 -23.17 -4.72 -2.90
C GLU A 194 -21.99 -4.40 -1.99
N ALA A 195 -20.93 -3.80 -2.54
CA ALA A 195 -19.74 -3.42 -1.79
C ALA A 195 -19.89 -1.99 -1.25
N ASP A 196 -19.96 -1.86 0.06
CA ASP A 196 -20.16 -0.57 0.73
C ASP A 196 -18.89 0.29 0.76
N SER A 197 -17.71 -0.33 0.76
CA SER A 197 -16.43 0.40 0.87
C SER A 197 -15.28 -0.40 0.26
N CYS A 198 -14.26 0.32 -0.21
CA CYS A 198 -12.94 -0.25 -0.43
C CYS A 198 -12.31 -0.55 0.94
N SER A 199 -11.52 -1.59 1.07
CA SER A 199 -10.82 -1.91 2.32
C SER A 199 -9.30 -1.99 2.15
N SER A 200 -8.83 -2.42 0.98
CA SER A 200 -7.40 -2.59 0.72
C SER A 200 -7.09 -2.44 -0.76
N LEU A 201 -5.89 -1.98 -1.07
CA LEU A 201 -5.38 -1.83 -2.43
C LEU A 201 -3.95 -2.40 -2.51
N CYS A 202 -3.69 -3.20 -3.51
CA CYS A 202 -2.35 -3.71 -3.76
C CYS A 202 -2.08 -3.86 -5.26
N TRP A 203 -1.03 -3.18 -5.74
CA TRP A 203 -0.58 -3.33 -7.11
C TRP A 203 0.27 -4.59 -7.28
N ARG A 204 0.12 -5.24 -8.42
CA ARG A 204 1.09 -6.23 -8.87
C ARG A 204 2.35 -5.51 -9.34
N GLU A 205 3.54 -5.98 -8.91
CA GLU A 205 4.77 -5.53 -9.56
C GLU A 205 4.71 -5.77 -11.07
N ALA A 206 5.11 -4.75 -11.83
CA ALA A 206 5.04 -4.87 -13.28
C ALA A 206 6.04 -5.91 -13.79
N ALA A 207 5.51 -6.93 -14.46
CA ALA A 207 6.30 -7.85 -15.25
C ALA A 207 6.34 -7.37 -16.71
N ALA A 208 7.49 -7.52 -17.37
CA ALA A 208 7.66 -7.07 -18.74
C ALA A 208 6.59 -7.69 -19.66
N GLY A 209 5.88 -6.84 -20.41
CA GLY A 209 4.87 -7.26 -21.38
C GLY A 209 3.48 -7.58 -20.81
N LEU A 210 3.29 -7.48 -19.50
CA LEU A 210 1.98 -7.70 -18.87
C LEU A 210 1.33 -6.38 -18.47
N PRO A 211 -0.01 -6.23 -18.59
CA PRO A 211 -0.70 -5.03 -18.14
C PRO A 211 -0.63 -4.87 -16.62
N PRO A 212 -0.77 -3.62 -16.13
CA PRO A 212 -0.85 -3.38 -14.70
C PRO A 212 -2.11 -4.05 -14.13
N LEU A 213 -1.93 -4.73 -13.00
CA LEU A 213 -3.02 -5.33 -12.25
C LEU A 213 -3.11 -4.66 -10.88
N LEU A 214 -4.35 -4.38 -10.46
CA LEU A 214 -4.66 -3.87 -9.14
C LEU A 214 -5.60 -4.83 -8.43
N ALA A 215 -5.17 -5.37 -7.30
CA ALA A 215 -6.02 -6.09 -6.38
C ALA A 215 -6.77 -5.07 -5.50
N VAL A 216 -8.07 -5.21 -5.43
CA VAL A 216 -8.95 -4.34 -4.64
C VAL A 216 -9.75 -5.18 -3.68
N GLY A 217 -9.62 -4.89 -2.39
CA GLY A 217 -10.44 -5.44 -1.33
C GLY A 217 -11.66 -4.57 -1.08
N HIS A 218 -12.76 -5.19 -0.72
CA HIS A 218 -14.00 -4.50 -0.37
C HIS A 218 -14.79 -5.30 0.68
N SER A 219 -15.87 -4.73 1.20
CA SER A 219 -16.67 -5.30 2.28
C SER A 219 -17.23 -6.71 1.99
N ARG A 220 -17.32 -7.12 0.73
CA ARG A 220 -17.82 -8.44 0.31
C ARG A 220 -16.73 -9.41 -0.14
N GLY A 221 -15.45 -9.03 -0.06
CA GLY A 221 -14.32 -9.85 -0.50
C GLY A 221 -13.30 -9.04 -1.25
N GLY A 222 -12.82 -9.53 -2.37
CA GLY A 222 -11.84 -8.83 -3.21
C GLY A 222 -11.82 -9.36 -4.62
N GLY A 223 -11.17 -8.61 -5.50
CA GLY A 223 -10.99 -9.00 -6.90
C GLY A 223 -9.73 -8.36 -7.48
N ILE A 224 -9.46 -8.70 -8.73
CA ILE A 224 -8.32 -8.21 -9.49
C ILE A 224 -8.81 -7.49 -10.73
N TRP A 225 -8.36 -6.26 -10.89
CA TRP A 225 -8.70 -5.38 -12.02
C TRP A 225 -7.52 -5.16 -12.93
N ALA A 226 -7.79 -5.08 -14.22
CA ALA A 226 -6.84 -4.67 -15.23
C ALA A 226 -7.37 -3.50 -16.04
N TYR A 227 -6.46 -2.63 -16.48
CA TYR A 227 -6.78 -1.58 -17.43
C TYR A 227 -6.85 -2.15 -18.84
N GLN A 228 -7.97 -1.96 -19.52
CA GLN A 228 -8.19 -2.39 -20.89
C GLN A 228 -8.05 -1.20 -21.85
N GLN A 229 -6.97 -1.16 -22.61
CA GLN A 229 -6.70 -0.08 -23.56
C GLN A 229 -7.81 0.16 -24.61
N PRO A 230 -8.42 -0.88 -25.23
CA PRO A 230 -9.44 -0.61 -26.24
C PRO A 230 -10.66 0.13 -25.70
N SER A 231 -11.07 -0.18 -24.46
CA SER A 231 -12.21 0.46 -23.79
C SER A 231 -11.83 1.65 -22.92
N MET A 232 -10.54 1.86 -22.68
CA MET A 232 -9.98 2.84 -21.73
C MET A 232 -10.63 2.77 -20.34
N ARG A 233 -10.91 1.54 -19.88
CA ARG A 233 -11.61 1.28 -18.62
C ARG A 233 -10.92 0.18 -17.82
N TRP A 234 -11.06 0.27 -16.52
CA TRP A 234 -10.72 -0.80 -15.60
C TRP A 234 -11.82 -1.86 -15.61
N LYS A 235 -11.43 -3.11 -15.77
CA LYS A 235 -12.34 -4.26 -15.77
C LYS A 235 -11.85 -5.27 -14.74
N GLU A 236 -12.78 -5.83 -13.97
CA GLU A 236 -12.52 -6.96 -13.11
C GLU A 236 -12.22 -8.20 -13.96
N LEU A 237 -11.09 -8.83 -13.69
CA LEU A 237 -10.67 -10.06 -14.35
C LEU A 237 -11.15 -11.30 -13.60
N CYS A 238 -11.12 -11.24 -12.27
CA CYS A 238 -11.54 -12.33 -11.38
C CYS A 238 -11.83 -11.81 -9.99
N SER A 239 -12.70 -12.51 -9.28
CA SER A 239 -12.94 -12.33 -7.85
C SER A 239 -12.08 -13.30 -7.05
N LEU A 240 -11.67 -12.91 -5.83
CA LEU A 240 -10.94 -13.77 -4.90
C LEU A 240 -11.93 -14.66 -4.13
N PRO A 241 -11.79 -15.99 -4.16
CA PRO A 241 -12.65 -16.88 -3.41
C PRO A 241 -12.41 -16.70 -1.89
N ILE A 242 -13.49 -16.52 -1.13
CA ILE A 242 -13.42 -16.39 0.33
C ILE A 242 -13.21 -17.79 0.91
N PRO A 243 -12.17 -18.01 1.76
CA PRO A 243 -11.94 -19.31 2.39
C PRO A 243 -13.13 -19.77 3.24
N ALA A 244 -13.40 -21.07 3.27
CA ALA A 244 -14.49 -21.64 4.05
C ALA A 244 -14.40 -21.30 5.56
N ALA A 245 -13.18 -21.29 6.10
CA ALA A 245 -12.91 -20.88 7.48
C ALA A 245 -13.38 -19.44 7.76
N ALA A 246 -13.08 -18.51 6.84
CA ALA A 246 -13.52 -17.12 6.94
C ALA A 246 -15.04 -16.97 6.78
N GLN A 247 -15.68 -17.79 5.91
CA GLN A 247 -17.14 -17.80 5.74
C GLN A 247 -17.88 -18.24 7.01
N GLN A 248 -17.35 -19.22 7.73
CA GLN A 248 -17.94 -19.69 9.00
C GLN A 248 -17.86 -18.62 10.08
N GLN A 249 -16.76 -17.86 10.13
CA GLN A 249 -16.60 -16.75 11.07
C GLN A 249 -17.53 -15.58 10.73
N GLN A 250 -17.81 -15.33 9.42
CA GLN A 250 -18.77 -14.31 8.99
C GLN A 250 -20.20 -14.54 9.50
N GLN A 251 -20.63 -15.81 9.65
CA GLN A 251 -21.96 -16.15 10.17
C GLN A 251 -22.10 -15.90 11.67
N GLN A 252 -20.99 -15.88 12.41
CA GLN A 252 -20.98 -15.67 13.87
C GLN A 252 -20.72 -14.22 14.28
N GLN A 253 -20.00 -13.45 13.48
CA GLN A 253 -19.68 -12.05 13.76
C GLN A 253 -19.96 -11.22 12.50
N GLN A 254 -20.89 -10.30 12.58
CA GLN A 254 -21.49 -9.55 11.47
C GLN A 254 -20.53 -8.77 10.54
N GLN A 255 -19.19 -8.84 10.67
CA GLN A 255 -18.26 -8.06 9.87
C GLN A 255 -16.86 -8.71 9.77
N GLN A 256 -16.68 -9.65 8.86
CA GLN A 256 -15.31 -9.93 8.42
C GLN A 256 -15.11 -9.44 6.99
N GLN A 257 -14.71 -8.20 6.90
CA GLN A 257 -14.23 -7.60 5.65
C GLN A 257 -12.83 -8.10 5.34
N LEU A 258 -12.47 -8.16 4.08
CA LEU A 258 -11.09 -8.26 3.67
C LEU A 258 -10.38 -7.00 4.19
N GLN A 259 -9.34 -7.17 5.04
CA GLN A 259 -8.69 -6.06 5.73
C GLN A 259 -7.39 -5.63 5.05
N ALA A 260 -6.56 -6.58 4.67
CA ALA A 260 -5.28 -6.29 4.05
C ALA A 260 -5.00 -7.26 2.90
N MET A 261 -4.25 -6.79 1.90
CA MET A 261 -3.72 -7.60 0.81
C MET A 261 -2.28 -7.19 0.52
N HIS A 262 -1.48 -8.17 0.13
CA HIS A 262 -0.15 -7.90 -0.37
C HIS A 262 0.22 -8.89 -1.47
N TRP A 263 0.74 -8.36 -2.59
CA TRP A 263 1.22 -9.15 -3.72
C TRP A 263 2.68 -9.53 -3.50
N ALA A 264 3.01 -10.79 -3.64
CA ALA A 264 4.40 -11.21 -3.54
C ALA A 264 5.21 -10.69 -4.74
N PRO A 265 6.42 -10.18 -4.53
CA PRO A 265 7.31 -9.80 -5.62
C PRO A 265 7.54 -10.97 -6.58
N ALA A 266 7.43 -10.72 -7.89
CA ALA A 266 7.45 -11.74 -8.94
C ALA A 266 8.88 -12.20 -9.32
N LEU A 267 9.77 -12.39 -8.34
CA LEU A 267 11.16 -12.79 -8.58
C LEU A 267 11.24 -14.27 -8.98
N SER A 268 11.34 -14.53 -10.29
CA SER A 268 11.66 -15.84 -10.87
C SER A 268 10.72 -16.99 -10.49
N ARG A 269 9.45 -16.69 -10.19
CA ARG A 269 8.46 -17.71 -9.88
C ARG A 269 7.58 -18.02 -11.08
N PRO A 270 7.22 -19.29 -11.31
CA PRO A 270 6.29 -19.67 -12.37
C PRO A 270 4.85 -19.20 -12.08
N ARG A 271 4.52 -18.89 -10.82
CA ARG A 271 3.18 -18.47 -10.37
C ARG A 271 3.27 -17.23 -9.50
N GLU A 272 2.34 -16.32 -9.67
CA GLU A 272 2.21 -15.16 -8.84
C GLU A 272 1.44 -15.52 -7.56
N LEU A 273 1.81 -14.91 -6.43
CA LEU A 273 1.17 -15.12 -5.14
C LEU A 273 0.56 -13.81 -4.62
N LEU A 274 -0.66 -13.91 -4.11
CA LEU A 274 -1.36 -12.82 -3.42
C LEU A 274 -1.83 -13.31 -2.06
N ALA A 275 -1.47 -12.62 -1.00
CA ALA A 275 -2.01 -12.84 0.34
C ALA A 275 -3.15 -11.87 0.62
N ALA A 276 -4.22 -12.36 1.27
CA ALA A 276 -5.36 -11.55 1.69
C ALA A 276 -5.85 -11.97 3.08
N SER A 277 -6.10 -11.01 3.98
CA SER A 277 -6.60 -11.26 5.32
C SER A 277 -8.11 -11.06 5.40
N PHE A 278 -8.78 -12.03 6.02
CA PHE A 278 -10.20 -12.03 6.34
C PHE A 278 -10.34 -12.22 7.86
N GLY A 279 -10.32 -11.13 8.60
CA GLY A 279 -10.24 -11.17 10.06
C GLY A 279 -8.98 -11.89 10.54
N SER A 280 -9.11 -12.96 11.32
CA SER A 280 -7.99 -13.76 11.80
C SER A 280 -7.46 -14.80 10.81
N THR A 281 -8.10 -14.92 9.65
CA THR A 281 -7.74 -15.88 8.60
C THR A 281 -6.99 -15.18 7.47
N VAL A 282 -5.81 -15.66 7.12
CA VAL A 282 -5.07 -15.20 5.93
C VAL A 282 -5.11 -16.29 4.87
N ALA A 283 -5.56 -15.92 3.68
CA ALA A 283 -5.58 -16.78 2.50
C ALA A 283 -4.42 -16.43 1.57
N LEU A 284 -3.75 -17.44 1.06
CA LEU A 284 -2.73 -17.30 0.03
C LEU A 284 -3.27 -17.85 -1.29
N TYR A 285 -3.28 -17.02 -2.31
CA TYR A 285 -3.74 -17.36 -3.65
C TYR A 285 -2.57 -17.47 -4.62
N SER A 286 -2.65 -18.47 -5.51
CA SER A 286 -1.82 -18.59 -6.70
C SER A 286 -2.58 -18.06 -7.90
N LEU A 287 -1.93 -17.25 -8.70
CA LEU A 287 -2.50 -16.58 -9.85
C LEU A 287 -1.75 -17.01 -11.11
N THR A 288 -2.49 -17.50 -12.09
CA THR A 288 -1.95 -17.90 -13.39
C THR A 288 -2.80 -17.30 -14.51
N PRO A 289 -2.19 -16.93 -15.66
CA PRO A 289 -2.98 -16.54 -16.82
C PRO A 289 -3.95 -17.67 -17.20
N ALA A 290 -5.21 -17.34 -17.45
CA ALA A 290 -6.16 -18.31 -17.96
C ALA A 290 -5.71 -18.79 -19.35
N ALA A 291 -5.77 -20.09 -19.57
CA ALA A 291 -5.48 -20.65 -20.88
C ALA A 291 -6.42 -20.01 -21.94
N PRO A 292 -5.92 -19.70 -23.15
CA PRO A 292 -6.75 -19.16 -24.20
C PRO A 292 -7.87 -20.18 -24.46
N GLN A 293 -9.11 -19.78 -24.23
CA GLN A 293 -10.25 -20.59 -24.63
C GLN A 293 -10.23 -20.68 -26.14
N ASN A 294 -10.01 -21.89 -26.68
CA ASN A 294 -10.16 -22.22 -28.10
C ASN A 294 -11.62 -22.10 -28.50
N ASN A 295 -12.14 -20.89 -28.60
CA ASN A 295 -13.39 -20.61 -29.25
C ASN A 295 -13.09 -20.25 -30.70
N THR A 296 -13.24 -21.29 -31.56
CA THR A 296 -13.54 -21.26 -33.00
C THR A 296 -13.23 -19.96 -33.73
N VAL A 297 -12.25 -20.11 -34.61
CA VAL A 297 -12.03 -19.43 -35.89
C VAL A 297 -13.15 -18.43 -36.23
N SER A 298 -12.85 -17.16 -36.07
CA SER A 298 -13.47 -16.10 -36.85
C SER A 298 -12.38 -15.20 -37.42
N ASN A 299 -12.36 -15.14 -38.72
CA ASN A 299 -11.43 -14.57 -39.64
C ASN A 299 -10.89 -13.15 -39.31
N ASN A 300 -9.60 -13.02 -39.61
CA ASN A 300 -8.94 -11.81 -40.12
C ASN A 300 -9.06 -10.51 -39.30
N THR A 301 -8.24 -10.40 -38.27
CA THR A 301 -7.68 -9.09 -37.93
C THR A 301 -6.19 -9.30 -37.60
N LEU A 302 -5.33 -8.65 -38.36
CA LEU A 302 -3.88 -8.59 -38.14
C LEU A 302 -3.62 -8.04 -36.75
N GLN A 303 -3.40 -8.93 -35.77
CA GLN A 303 -2.95 -8.56 -34.43
C GLN A 303 -1.50 -8.10 -34.52
N GLN A 304 -1.24 -6.87 -34.15
CA GLN A 304 0.12 -6.38 -33.97
C GLN A 304 0.81 -7.20 -32.87
N PRO A 305 2.06 -7.66 -33.09
CA PRO A 305 2.83 -8.36 -32.06
C PRO A 305 3.18 -7.39 -30.93
N GLY A 306 2.61 -7.57 -29.75
CA GLY A 306 2.94 -6.78 -28.55
C GLY A 306 1.82 -6.57 -27.54
N GLN A 307 0.57 -6.84 -27.86
CA GLN A 307 -0.54 -6.71 -26.91
C GLN A 307 -1.15 -8.08 -26.58
N GLN A 308 -0.58 -8.75 -25.58
CA GLN A 308 -1.28 -9.87 -24.95
C GLN A 308 -2.46 -9.34 -24.14
N GLN A 309 -3.65 -9.36 -24.72
CA GLN A 309 -4.88 -9.18 -23.97
C GLN A 309 -5.00 -10.35 -22.98
N LEU A 310 -4.89 -10.08 -21.68
CA LEU A 310 -5.19 -11.07 -20.64
C LEU A 310 -6.66 -11.44 -20.77
N ALA A 311 -6.94 -12.63 -21.28
CA ALA A 311 -8.29 -13.17 -21.42
C ALA A 311 -8.96 -13.41 -20.06
N GLY A 312 -8.18 -13.53 -18.99
CA GLY A 312 -8.60 -13.71 -17.62
C GLY A 312 -7.44 -14.20 -16.75
N LEU A 313 -7.67 -14.26 -15.45
CA LEU A 313 -6.79 -14.88 -14.47
C LEU A 313 -7.49 -16.07 -13.84
N GLN A 314 -6.76 -17.15 -13.66
CA GLN A 314 -7.19 -18.28 -12.86
C GLN A 314 -6.62 -18.09 -11.44
N VAL A 315 -7.50 -18.13 -10.45
CA VAL A 315 -7.17 -17.97 -9.03
C VAL A 315 -7.34 -19.31 -8.34
N GLU A 316 -6.29 -19.78 -7.69
CA GLU A 316 -6.28 -21.00 -6.90
C GLU A 316 -5.93 -20.67 -5.45
N LEU A 317 -6.75 -21.16 -4.49
CA LEU A 317 -6.43 -21.03 -3.06
C LEU A 317 -5.34 -22.06 -2.72
N VAL A 318 -4.16 -21.58 -2.35
CA VAL A 318 -2.99 -22.40 -2.02
C VAL A 318 -3.06 -22.92 -0.60
N THR A 319 -3.26 -22.00 0.36
CA THR A 319 -3.30 -22.34 1.78
C THR A 319 -4.08 -21.30 2.57
N VAL A 320 -4.50 -21.69 3.76
CA VAL A 320 -5.16 -20.86 4.74
C VAL A 320 -4.33 -20.88 6.02
N MET A 321 -4.04 -19.70 6.55
CA MET A 321 -3.22 -19.49 7.75
C MET A 321 -4.10 -18.86 8.82
N GLU A 322 -4.25 -19.52 9.97
CA GLU A 322 -5.07 -19.04 11.07
C GLU A 322 -4.24 -18.34 12.13
N HIS A 323 -4.78 -17.26 12.68
CA HIS A 323 -4.14 -16.41 13.68
C HIS A 323 -5.06 -16.25 14.90
N PRO A 324 -4.49 -15.95 16.09
CA PRO A 324 -5.27 -15.79 17.33
C PRO A 324 -6.07 -14.48 17.38
N ALA A 325 -5.77 -13.51 16.50
CA ALA A 325 -6.42 -12.21 16.41
C ALA A 325 -6.52 -11.76 14.95
N PRO A 326 -7.36 -10.77 14.62
CA PRO A 326 -7.45 -10.23 13.27
C PRO A 326 -6.11 -9.74 12.74
N VAL A 327 -5.85 -9.96 11.45
CA VAL A 327 -4.62 -9.53 10.78
C VAL A 327 -4.93 -8.25 10.01
N TRP A 328 -4.37 -7.14 10.47
CA TRP A 328 -4.63 -5.81 9.89
C TRP A 328 -3.61 -5.38 8.83
N LYS A 329 -2.39 -5.95 8.84
CA LYS A 329 -1.34 -5.66 7.86
C LYS A 329 -0.61 -6.92 7.44
N LEU A 330 -0.39 -7.05 6.14
CA LEU A 330 0.34 -8.13 5.49
C LEU A 330 1.48 -7.54 4.68
N GLU A 331 2.65 -8.18 4.71
CA GLU A 331 3.77 -7.75 3.91
C GLU A 331 4.67 -8.94 3.55
N PHE A 332 4.94 -9.12 2.24
CA PHE A 332 5.97 -10.03 1.79
C PHE A 332 7.34 -9.36 1.85
N ASN A 333 8.36 -10.14 2.15
CA ASN A 333 9.73 -9.65 1.95
C ASN A 333 10.05 -9.48 0.45
N MET A 334 11.15 -8.79 0.13
CA MET A 334 11.54 -8.47 -1.24
C MET A 334 11.72 -9.70 -2.15
N ILE A 335 12.01 -10.88 -1.57
CA ILE A 335 12.12 -12.16 -2.31
C ILE A 335 10.74 -12.81 -2.45
N GLY A 336 9.76 -12.40 -1.67
CA GLY A 336 8.38 -12.94 -1.64
C GLY A 336 8.28 -14.34 -1.02
N ASN A 337 9.29 -14.84 -0.32
CA ASN A 337 9.30 -16.15 0.33
C ASN A 337 8.99 -16.10 1.84
N THR A 338 8.79 -14.91 2.40
CA THR A 338 8.40 -14.71 3.79
C THR A 338 7.23 -13.74 3.82
N LEU A 339 6.16 -14.12 4.50
CA LEU A 339 5.00 -13.26 4.76
C LEU A 339 4.98 -12.87 6.22
N ALA A 340 5.00 -11.57 6.48
CA ALA A 340 4.78 -10.98 7.80
C ALA A 340 3.29 -10.66 7.98
N CYS A 341 2.72 -11.05 9.13
CA CYS A 341 1.34 -10.81 9.52
C CYS A 341 1.32 -10.06 10.84
N SER A 342 0.81 -8.82 10.86
CA SER A 342 0.65 -8.02 12.06
C SER A 342 -0.75 -8.21 12.63
N LEU A 343 -0.83 -8.52 13.94
CA LEU A 343 -2.07 -8.86 14.62
C LEU A 343 -2.69 -7.62 15.28
N ASP A 344 -3.99 -7.45 15.09
CA ASP A 344 -4.74 -6.37 15.73
C ASP A 344 -4.97 -6.66 17.23
N GLY A 345 -4.76 -5.63 18.05
CA GLY A 345 -4.90 -5.75 19.50
C GLY A 345 -3.82 -6.58 20.21
N MET A 346 -2.88 -7.18 19.48
CA MET A 346 -1.76 -7.95 20.01
C MET A 346 -0.43 -7.37 19.53
N PRO A 347 0.56 -7.17 20.40
CA PRO A 347 1.88 -6.68 19.99
C PRO A 347 2.72 -7.81 19.40
N GLU A 348 2.18 -8.53 18.42
CA GLU A 348 2.84 -9.68 17.79
C GLU A 348 2.84 -9.56 16.28
N VAL A 349 3.98 -9.91 15.65
CA VAL A 349 4.12 -10.10 14.21
C VAL A 349 4.55 -11.54 13.96
N TRP A 350 3.78 -12.26 13.16
CA TRP A 350 4.05 -13.64 12.80
C TRP A 350 4.67 -13.72 11.41
N PHE A 351 5.71 -14.54 11.27
CA PHE A 351 6.41 -14.75 10.01
C PHE A 351 6.15 -16.16 9.50
N TRP A 352 5.62 -16.24 8.29
CA TRP A 352 5.32 -17.48 7.58
C TRP A 352 6.28 -17.69 6.43
N MET A 353 6.70 -18.91 6.21
CA MET A 353 7.55 -19.32 5.10
C MET A 353 7.08 -20.66 4.51
N PRO A 354 7.32 -20.90 3.21
CA PRO A 354 7.03 -22.18 2.59
C PRO A 354 7.98 -23.27 3.09
N VAL A 355 7.44 -24.44 3.40
CA VAL A 355 8.17 -25.62 3.88
C VAL A 355 8.14 -26.70 2.82
N GLY A 356 9.23 -27.49 2.67
CA GLY A 356 9.31 -28.63 1.75
C GLY A 356 10.02 -28.36 0.42
N MET A 357 10.12 -29.40 -0.41
CA MET A 357 10.85 -29.36 -1.70
C MET A 357 10.15 -28.54 -2.79
N GLN A 358 8.85 -28.32 -2.69
CA GLN A 358 8.06 -27.55 -3.68
C GLN A 358 8.10 -26.02 -3.46
N ARG A 359 9.11 -25.52 -2.75
CA ARG A 359 9.27 -24.09 -2.41
C ARG A 359 9.20 -23.15 -3.62
N LEU A 360 9.61 -23.63 -4.80
CA LEU A 360 9.67 -22.79 -6.00
C LEU A 360 8.34 -22.73 -6.76
N GLU A 361 7.43 -23.69 -6.56
CA GLU A 361 6.16 -23.75 -7.29
C GLU A 361 5.02 -22.94 -6.63
N GLY A 362 5.25 -22.41 -5.41
CA GLY A 362 4.23 -21.62 -4.68
C GLY A 362 3.11 -22.45 -4.06
N LEU A 363 3.08 -23.76 -4.29
CA LEU A 363 2.12 -24.72 -3.74
C LEU A 363 2.59 -25.39 -2.45
N ALA A 364 3.73 -24.94 -1.90
CA ALA A 364 4.28 -25.49 -0.67
C ALA A 364 3.37 -25.21 0.52
N GLU A 365 3.39 -26.09 1.48
CA GLU A 365 2.81 -25.85 2.79
C GLU A 365 3.54 -24.67 3.48
N TRP A 366 2.78 -23.75 4.05
CA TRP A 366 3.31 -22.61 4.76
C TRP A 366 3.23 -22.85 6.27
N SER A 367 4.31 -22.54 6.97
CA SER A 367 4.37 -22.67 8.43
C SER A 367 4.96 -21.43 9.09
N VAL A 368 4.59 -21.23 10.36
CA VAL A 368 5.16 -20.16 11.20
C VAL A 368 6.59 -20.50 11.52
N VAL A 369 7.52 -19.64 11.13
CA VAL A 369 8.96 -19.81 11.39
C VAL A 369 9.45 -18.94 12.53
N SER A 370 8.80 -17.80 12.78
CA SER A 370 9.18 -16.88 13.83
C SER A 370 7.99 -16.02 14.27
N LYS A 371 8.06 -15.54 15.51
CA LYS A 371 7.13 -14.58 16.08
C LYS A 371 7.95 -13.51 16.81
N ILE A 372 7.72 -12.27 16.47
CA ILE A 372 8.30 -11.13 17.19
C ILE A 372 7.21 -10.55 18.08
N LYS A 373 7.55 -10.39 19.39
CA LYS A 373 6.67 -9.73 20.37
C LYS A 373 7.18 -8.33 20.63
N GLY A 374 6.31 -7.35 20.56
CA GLY A 374 6.62 -6.01 21.03
C GLY A 374 6.80 -6.00 22.56
N ASN A 375 7.62 -5.10 23.07
CA ASN A 375 7.84 -4.97 24.50
C ASN A 375 6.61 -4.31 25.16
N PRO A 376 5.85 -4.99 26.03
CA PRO A 376 4.69 -4.40 26.71
C PRO A 376 5.07 -3.32 27.74
N GLU A 377 6.32 -3.29 28.21
CA GLU A 377 6.77 -2.34 29.25
C GLU A 377 6.91 -0.91 28.75
N ALA A 378 7.01 -0.69 27.44
CA ALA A 378 7.05 0.65 26.85
C ALA A 378 5.74 1.45 27.06
N LYS A 379 4.61 0.76 27.32
CA LYS A 379 3.32 1.41 27.66
C LYS A 379 3.25 1.89 29.10
N ALA A 380 3.97 1.28 30.03
CA ALA A 380 3.94 1.63 31.45
C ALA A 380 4.77 2.89 31.75
N GLN A 381 5.91 3.06 31.10
CA GLN A 381 6.76 4.23 31.28
C GLN A 381 6.15 5.53 30.73
N ALA A 382 5.44 5.49 29.62
CA ALA A 382 4.76 6.67 29.08
C ALA A 382 3.54 7.14 29.91
N ALA A 383 2.98 6.26 30.74
CA ALA A 383 1.86 6.59 31.65
C ALA A 383 2.33 7.20 32.98
N ASP A 384 3.53 6.86 33.44
CA ASP A 384 4.09 7.37 34.70
C ASP A 384 4.71 8.77 34.55
N ASP A 385 5.23 9.11 33.35
CA ASP A 385 5.78 10.45 33.10
C ASP A 385 4.69 11.54 33.00
N HIS A 386 3.42 11.18 32.76
CA HIS A 386 2.28 12.13 32.74
C HIS A 386 1.62 12.34 34.11
N MET A 387 2.09 11.68 35.16
CA MET A 387 1.57 11.89 36.54
C MET A 387 2.47 12.74 37.44
N LEU A 388 3.54 13.32 36.90
CA LEU A 388 4.52 14.11 37.67
C LEU A 388 4.63 15.59 37.25
N ASP A 389 3.70 16.12 36.45
CA ASP A 389 3.58 17.58 36.18
C ASP A 389 2.23 18.13 36.67
#